data_778bb81640d09daa665398016463780d
#
_entry.id   778bb81640d09daa665398016463780d
#
_cell.length_a   1.000
_cell.length_b   1.000
_cell.length_c   1.000
_cell.angle_alpha   90.00
_cell.angle_beta   90.00
_cell.angle_gamma   90.00
#
_symmetry.space_group_name_H-M   'P 1'
#
loop_
_entity.id
_entity.type
_entity.pdbx_description
1 polymer ?
#
loop_
_entity_poly.entity_id
_entity_poly.type
_entity_poly.pdbx_seq_one_letter_code
_entity_poly.pdbx_strand_id
1 'polypeptide(L)'
;MKAKYILSGVFVAVLTILSSCSDFFEQESEHVTFTDKMHLNSPSDTIYSLTGIISKMQALGDRTILLGEARGDLVDVTSATNADLRELAQFDVKDDNVYNSPREYYAVINNCNLYIAKADTALKDNRNKNIFIREYAAVKAYRAWTYLQLAINYGRVPFYTEPLLTKEQSDATYETKDIVDLCNWLANDIAPLANEEYPVLGKIGITDSRFLYFPINIVLGDLNLWAGNYKAAALAYYKAITTVNGPNSFYPISNNSVAWEGTGTWNSILDTWAYLPISEVYYNNRELITMIAGDSIPSDGNYSQLRGIFNSMPENNYKVSLVPSQAMKDISAEQVYCQITEDGDTIYAPRNLSDNRAGDLRLSATWLLRQNFSYNDRQIDFQRIMKHQTRNIHIYRRATLYLRLAEALNRAGYPHFAYQILASGVNDKVIANTVLPYCSTAADSAFVSQFSFPGTSNSGYQVVDFSIPSQAYNTIGLHSRGSGWSQANIYYQMPDDSTLNAADRLAYQIDKVEKMIVDEGALEFAFEGTRYYDLLRVALRRNDPSFLANHIYNRRGADRVSEMKSEIKKDLMNTKNWFLNWNGKIGY
;
A
#
# COMPACT_ATOMS: atom_id res chain seq x y z
N MET A 1 73.10 -33.37 -14.83
CA MET A 1 72.07 -33.52 -15.87
C MET A 1 70.70 -33.97 -15.37
N LYS A 2 70.53 -34.81 -14.38
CA LYS A 2 69.22 -35.31 -13.90
C LYS A 2 68.34 -34.27 -13.24
N ALA A 3 68.90 -33.27 -12.56
CA ALA A 3 68.07 -32.20 -11.87
C ALA A 3 67.40 -31.22 -12.84
N LYS A 4 67.94 -30.92 -14.03
CA LYS A 4 67.36 -30.03 -15.03
C LYS A 4 66.09 -30.61 -15.68
N TYR A 5 66.05 -31.92 -15.88
CA TYR A 5 64.91 -32.60 -16.49
C TYR A 5 63.73 -32.75 -15.50
N ILE A 6 64.03 -32.87 -14.20
CA ILE A 6 63.01 -32.90 -13.17
C ILE A 6 62.32 -31.50 -13.03
N LEU A 7 63.14 -30.44 -13.10
CA LEU A 7 62.59 -29.06 -13.01
C LEU A 7 61.73 -28.68 -14.23
N SER A 8 62.15 -29.13 -15.44
CA SER A 8 61.38 -28.94 -16.67
C SER A 8 60.09 -29.78 -16.69
N GLY A 9 60.14 -31.02 -16.16
CA GLY A 9 58.93 -31.85 -16.03
C GLY A 9 57.91 -31.30 -15.06
N VAL A 10 58.34 -30.74 -13.94
CA VAL A 10 57.45 -30.07 -12.96
C VAL A 10 56.87 -28.78 -13.51
N PHE A 11 57.64 -28.00 -14.28
CA PHE A 11 57.14 -26.75 -14.88
C PHE A 11 56.10 -27.01 -15.98
N VAL A 12 56.29 -28.07 -16.80
CA VAL A 12 55.28 -28.50 -17.79
C VAL A 12 54.02 -29.07 -17.11
N ALA A 13 54.16 -29.83 -16.02
CA ALA A 13 53.00 -30.35 -15.26
C ALA A 13 52.22 -29.25 -14.57
N VAL A 14 52.86 -28.18 -14.05
CA VAL A 14 52.18 -27.02 -13.46
C VAL A 14 51.50 -26.18 -14.53
N LEU A 15 52.05 -26.04 -15.74
CA LEU A 15 51.40 -25.34 -16.85
C LEU A 15 50.17 -26.07 -17.40
N THR A 16 50.17 -27.41 -17.39
CA THR A 16 49.00 -28.21 -17.81
C THR A 16 47.89 -28.24 -16.76
N ILE A 17 48.20 -28.02 -15.48
CA ILE A 17 47.20 -27.91 -14.43
C ILE A 17 46.52 -26.50 -14.46
N LEU A 18 47.25 -25.46 -14.90
CA LEU A 18 46.71 -24.11 -15.02
C LEU A 18 45.82 -23.89 -16.25
N SER A 19 45.97 -24.72 -17.29
CA SER A 19 45.11 -24.68 -18.48
C SER A 19 43.83 -25.53 -18.36
N SER A 20 43.71 -26.38 -17.32
CA SER A 20 42.56 -27.25 -17.12
C SER A 20 41.42 -26.63 -16.31
N CYS A 21 41.59 -25.40 -15.78
CA CYS A 21 40.57 -24.80 -14.93
C CYS A 21 39.60 -23.86 -15.66
N SER A 22 39.84 -23.48 -16.92
CA SER A 22 38.90 -22.65 -17.66
C SER A 22 37.63 -23.40 -18.07
N ASP A 23 37.78 -24.62 -18.55
CA ASP A 23 36.62 -25.42 -19.01
C ASP A 23 35.72 -25.90 -17.89
N PHE A 24 36.22 -25.97 -16.64
CA PHE A 24 35.41 -26.38 -15.51
C PHE A 24 34.47 -25.26 -15.04
N PHE A 25 34.86 -23.99 -15.25
CA PHE A 25 34.03 -22.83 -14.94
C PHE A 25 33.12 -22.39 -16.09
N GLU A 26 33.37 -22.92 -17.29
CA GLU A 26 32.56 -22.68 -18.49
C GLU A 26 31.53 -23.78 -18.76
N GLN A 27 31.47 -24.83 -17.93
CA GLN A 27 30.47 -25.87 -18.08
C GLN A 27 29.09 -25.28 -17.76
N GLU A 28 28.27 -25.20 -18.78
CA GLU A 28 26.87 -24.76 -18.63
C GLU A 28 26.18 -25.67 -17.60
N SER A 29 25.63 -25.08 -16.55
CA SER A 29 24.85 -25.82 -15.57
C SER A 29 23.60 -26.38 -16.24
N GLU A 30 23.35 -27.67 -16.14
CA GLU A 30 22.13 -28.30 -16.64
C GLU A 30 20.85 -27.75 -15.93
N HIS A 31 21.05 -27.07 -14.79
CA HIS A 31 19.99 -26.51 -13.97
C HIS A 31 19.84 -24.98 -14.08
N VAL A 32 20.70 -24.31 -14.85
CA VAL A 32 20.66 -22.87 -15.07
C VAL A 32 20.48 -22.59 -16.55
N THR A 33 19.34 -22.05 -16.92
CA THR A 33 19.09 -21.58 -18.29
C THR A 33 19.70 -20.18 -18.44
N PHE A 34 20.66 -20.03 -19.35
CA PHE A 34 21.26 -18.73 -19.65
C PHE A 34 20.23 -17.81 -20.31
N THR A 35 20.34 -16.50 -20.06
CA THR A 35 19.38 -15.49 -20.48
C THR A 35 19.13 -15.45 -21.98
N ASP A 36 20.14 -15.71 -22.79
CA ASP A 36 20.06 -15.76 -24.26
C ASP A 36 19.33 -17.03 -24.78
N LYS A 37 19.32 -18.11 -23.98
CA LYS A 37 18.61 -19.36 -24.26
C LYS A 37 17.23 -19.44 -23.63
N MET A 38 16.84 -18.41 -22.90
CA MET A 38 15.52 -18.36 -22.26
C MET A 38 14.44 -18.18 -23.33
N HIS A 39 13.58 -19.17 -23.46
CA HIS A 39 12.43 -19.14 -24.36
C HIS A 39 11.15 -19.24 -23.53
N LEU A 40 10.24 -18.28 -23.71
CA LEU A 40 8.91 -18.32 -23.11
C LEU A 40 7.92 -18.85 -24.14
N ASN A 41 8.08 -20.10 -24.53
CA ASN A 41 7.29 -20.77 -25.57
C ASN A 41 6.44 -21.93 -25.00
N SER A 42 6.55 -22.23 -23.74
CA SER A 42 5.70 -23.19 -23.04
C SER A 42 5.07 -22.59 -21.78
N PRO A 43 3.89 -23.03 -21.35
CA PRO A 43 3.24 -22.55 -20.12
C PRO A 43 4.09 -22.77 -18.87
N SER A 44 4.93 -23.83 -18.82
CA SER A 44 5.83 -24.10 -17.70
C SER A 44 6.90 -23.02 -17.54
N ASP A 45 7.48 -22.55 -18.63
CA ASP A 45 8.55 -21.55 -18.62
C ASP A 45 8.04 -20.22 -18.04
N THR A 46 6.80 -19.86 -18.36
CA THR A 46 6.13 -18.68 -17.84
C THR A 46 5.93 -18.74 -16.33
N ILE A 47 5.53 -19.90 -15.80
CA ILE A 47 5.31 -20.08 -14.36
C ILE A 47 6.60 -19.81 -13.58
N TYR A 48 7.73 -20.39 -14.01
CA TYR A 48 9.01 -20.19 -13.33
C TYR A 48 9.48 -18.74 -13.39
N SER A 49 9.34 -18.07 -14.53
CA SER A 49 9.70 -16.66 -14.69
C SER A 49 8.83 -15.75 -13.81
N LEU A 50 7.53 -16.00 -13.74
CA LEU A 50 6.61 -15.24 -12.92
C LEU A 50 6.88 -15.44 -11.41
N THR A 51 7.15 -16.68 -10.99
CA THR A 51 7.54 -17.00 -9.62
C THR A 51 8.85 -16.31 -9.24
N GLY A 52 9.81 -16.22 -10.17
CA GLY A 52 11.05 -15.47 -9.98
C GLY A 52 10.80 -13.97 -9.73
N ILE A 53 9.88 -13.35 -10.47
CA ILE A 53 9.50 -11.95 -10.25
C ILE A 53 8.85 -11.79 -8.87
N ILE A 54 7.89 -12.67 -8.51
CA ILE A 54 7.22 -12.66 -7.20
C ILE A 54 8.25 -12.78 -6.07
N SER A 55 9.24 -13.65 -6.21
CA SER A 55 10.32 -13.79 -5.24
C SER A 55 11.15 -12.50 -5.10
N LYS A 56 11.45 -11.80 -6.21
CA LYS A 56 12.16 -10.52 -6.16
C LYS A 56 11.33 -9.41 -5.49
N MET A 57 10.00 -9.45 -5.62
CA MET A 57 9.11 -8.51 -4.92
C MET A 57 9.24 -8.57 -3.40
N GLN A 58 9.64 -9.72 -2.82
CA GLN A 58 9.82 -9.86 -1.37
C GLN A 58 10.84 -8.87 -0.79
N ALA A 59 11.88 -8.53 -1.55
CA ALA A 59 12.87 -7.53 -1.13
C ALA A 59 12.27 -6.13 -0.95
N LEU A 60 11.14 -5.84 -1.60
CA LEU A 60 10.45 -4.56 -1.50
C LEU A 60 9.42 -4.51 -0.36
N GLY A 61 9.03 -5.65 0.22
CA GLY A 61 7.92 -5.74 1.15
C GLY A 61 8.06 -4.82 2.36
N ASP A 62 9.09 -5.03 3.17
CA ASP A 62 9.33 -4.22 4.37
C ASP A 62 9.55 -2.75 4.03
N ARG A 63 10.23 -2.45 2.92
CA ARG A 63 10.45 -1.08 2.43
C ARG A 63 9.14 -0.36 2.15
N THR A 64 8.17 -1.04 1.55
CA THR A 64 6.86 -0.45 1.24
C THR A 64 6.16 0.06 2.49
N ILE A 65 6.28 -0.66 3.61
CA ILE A 65 5.71 -0.24 4.89
C ILE A 65 6.59 0.80 5.59
N LEU A 66 7.87 0.51 5.77
CA LEU A 66 8.74 1.32 6.62
C LEU A 66 9.07 2.69 6.04
N LEU A 67 9.25 2.80 4.73
CA LEU A 67 9.44 4.10 4.05
C LEU A 67 8.20 4.99 4.13
N GLY A 68 7.01 4.40 4.18
CA GLY A 68 5.76 5.15 4.33
C GLY A 68 5.42 5.49 5.78
N GLU A 69 5.73 4.61 6.74
CA GLU A 69 5.39 4.85 8.15
C GLU A 69 6.47 5.67 8.87
N ALA A 70 7.75 5.28 8.78
CA ALA A 70 8.81 5.95 9.56
C ALA A 70 9.02 7.42 9.15
N ARG A 71 8.75 7.77 7.87
CA ARG A 71 8.77 9.17 7.41
C ARG A 71 7.45 9.90 7.66
N GLY A 72 6.36 9.18 7.96
CA GLY A 72 5.05 9.74 8.29
C GLY A 72 4.98 10.32 9.70
N ASP A 73 3.77 10.68 10.11
CA ASP A 73 3.46 11.25 11.42
C ASP A 73 2.78 10.26 12.39
N LEU A 74 2.40 9.05 11.93
CA LEU A 74 1.60 8.11 12.74
C LEU A 74 2.41 7.20 13.66
N VAL A 75 3.73 7.09 13.43
CA VAL A 75 4.64 6.31 14.28
C VAL A 75 5.79 7.15 14.78
N ASP A 76 6.33 6.79 15.93
CA ASP A 76 7.53 7.40 16.50
C ASP A 76 8.56 6.32 16.87
N VAL A 77 9.81 6.72 16.95
CA VAL A 77 10.95 5.89 17.31
C VAL A 77 11.02 5.66 18.83
N THR A 78 11.63 4.56 19.23
CA THR A 78 11.92 4.24 20.65
C THR A 78 13.43 4.22 20.93
N SER A 79 13.82 3.96 22.16
CA SER A 79 15.23 3.74 22.48
C SER A 79 15.82 2.49 21.79
N ALA A 80 14.98 1.54 21.39
CA ALA A 80 15.37 0.30 20.74
C ALA A 80 15.42 0.40 19.20
N THR A 81 15.03 1.54 18.63
CA THR A 81 15.07 1.74 17.17
C THR A 81 16.52 1.72 16.67
N ASN A 82 16.78 0.98 15.62
CA ASN A 82 18.10 0.94 14.96
C ASN A 82 18.43 2.26 14.22
N ALA A 83 19.66 2.38 13.76
CA ALA A 83 20.14 3.58 13.07
C ALA A 83 19.36 3.86 11.78
N ASP A 84 19.15 2.84 10.95
CA ASP A 84 18.49 2.99 9.66
C ASP A 84 17.07 3.55 9.79
N LEU A 85 16.27 3.03 10.72
CA LEU A 85 14.92 3.54 10.98
C LEU A 85 14.92 4.95 11.58
N ARG A 86 15.93 5.29 12.42
CA ARG A 86 16.08 6.66 12.93
C ARG A 86 16.39 7.64 11.83
N GLU A 87 17.28 7.28 10.91
CA GLU A 87 17.62 8.11 9.76
C GLU A 87 16.39 8.39 8.90
N LEU A 88 15.54 7.39 8.68
CA LEU A 88 14.24 7.60 8.00
C LEU A 88 13.37 8.60 8.76
N ALA A 89 13.19 8.38 10.07
CA ALA A 89 12.33 9.22 10.91
C ALA A 89 12.82 10.67 11.02
N GLN A 90 14.15 10.87 10.91
CA GLN A 90 14.82 12.18 11.01
C GLN A 90 15.10 12.83 9.65
N PHE A 91 14.74 12.17 8.54
CA PHE A 91 15.05 12.63 7.18
C PHE A 91 16.57 12.86 6.95
N ASP A 92 17.41 12.01 7.57
CA ASP A 92 18.88 12.05 7.42
C ASP A 92 19.42 10.75 6.85
N VAL A 93 18.73 10.22 5.85
CA VAL A 93 19.01 8.90 5.27
C VAL A 93 20.35 8.91 4.56
N LYS A 94 21.25 8.01 4.97
CA LYS A 94 22.58 7.83 4.40
C LYS A 94 22.52 6.92 3.16
N ASP A 95 23.60 6.97 2.37
CA ASP A 95 23.70 6.15 1.15
C ASP A 95 23.79 4.65 1.45
N ASP A 96 24.30 4.27 2.61
CA ASP A 96 24.44 2.89 3.10
C ASP A 96 23.25 2.40 3.93
N ASN A 97 22.23 3.24 4.13
CA ASN A 97 21.00 2.85 4.81
C ASN A 97 20.33 1.70 4.05
N VAL A 98 19.97 0.62 4.75
CA VAL A 98 19.42 -0.60 4.13
C VAL A 98 18.10 -0.37 3.38
N TYR A 99 17.36 0.68 3.73
CA TYR A 99 16.12 1.05 3.04
C TYR A 99 16.35 1.96 1.83
N ASN A 100 17.52 2.60 1.73
CA ASN A 100 17.92 3.44 0.59
C ASN A 100 18.58 2.59 -0.50
N SER A 101 17.84 1.67 -1.11
CA SER A 101 18.36 0.75 -2.12
C SER A 101 17.50 0.77 -3.39
N PRO A 102 17.73 1.71 -4.33
CA PRO A 102 17.04 1.73 -5.62
C PRO A 102 17.29 0.48 -6.45
N ARG A 103 18.44 -0.18 -6.25
CA ARG A 103 18.81 -1.43 -6.89
C ARG A 103 17.75 -2.53 -6.77
N GLU A 104 17.11 -2.65 -5.61
CA GLU A 104 16.10 -3.70 -5.39
C GLU A 104 14.85 -3.49 -6.27
N TYR A 105 14.47 -2.23 -6.49
CA TYR A 105 13.39 -1.89 -7.42
C TYR A 105 13.78 -2.21 -8.85
N TYR A 106 15.01 -1.84 -9.26
CA TYR A 106 15.48 -2.14 -10.62
C TYR A 106 15.71 -3.64 -10.86
N ALA A 107 16.02 -4.41 -9.84
CA ALA A 107 16.08 -5.87 -9.97
C ALA A 107 14.70 -6.45 -10.36
N VAL A 108 13.61 -5.97 -9.76
CA VAL A 108 12.25 -6.36 -10.16
C VAL A 108 11.93 -5.85 -11.58
N ILE A 109 12.19 -4.56 -11.85
CA ILE A 109 11.93 -3.93 -13.15
C ILE A 109 12.63 -4.67 -14.28
N ASN A 110 13.91 -5.02 -14.07
CA ASN A 110 14.69 -5.71 -15.09
C ASN A 110 14.19 -7.13 -15.37
N ASN A 111 13.78 -7.86 -14.33
CA ASN A 111 13.13 -9.16 -14.51
C ASN A 111 11.80 -9.04 -15.27
N CYS A 112 11.02 -8.00 -14.98
CA CYS A 112 9.80 -7.73 -15.74
C CYS A 112 10.10 -7.38 -17.21
N ASN A 113 11.11 -6.53 -17.47
CA ASN A 113 11.52 -6.17 -18.81
C ASN A 113 11.98 -7.39 -19.61
N LEU A 114 12.77 -8.27 -18.97
CA LEU A 114 13.22 -9.51 -19.61
C LEU A 114 12.03 -10.41 -19.99
N TYR A 115 11.08 -10.59 -19.08
CA TYR A 115 9.87 -11.33 -19.36
C TYR A 115 9.08 -10.72 -20.54
N ILE A 116 8.83 -9.42 -20.50
CA ILE A 116 8.07 -8.69 -21.52
C ILE A 116 8.74 -8.80 -22.90
N ALA A 117 10.07 -8.71 -22.95
CA ALA A 117 10.83 -8.81 -24.20
C ALA A 117 10.85 -10.23 -24.79
N LYS A 118 10.69 -11.27 -23.96
CA LYS A 118 10.75 -12.67 -24.38
C LYS A 118 9.38 -13.33 -24.58
N ALA A 119 8.30 -12.77 -24.00
CA ALA A 119 6.96 -13.34 -24.09
C ALA A 119 6.40 -13.20 -25.50
N ASP A 120 6.02 -14.30 -26.12
CA ASP A 120 5.31 -14.30 -27.41
C ASP A 120 3.81 -14.07 -27.17
N THR A 121 3.39 -12.82 -27.28
CA THR A 121 1.99 -12.42 -27.15
C THR A 121 1.11 -12.82 -28.34
N ALA A 122 1.71 -13.28 -29.44
CA ALA A 122 0.97 -13.76 -30.62
C ALA A 122 0.67 -15.27 -30.55
N LEU A 123 1.33 -16.01 -29.66
CA LEU A 123 1.12 -17.44 -29.51
C LEU A 123 -0.30 -17.74 -28.99
N LYS A 124 -1.01 -18.60 -29.72
CA LYS A 124 -2.42 -18.91 -29.42
C LYS A 124 -2.60 -20.40 -29.13
N ASP A 125 -3.53 -20.71 -28.26
CA ASP A 125 -3.99 -22.05 -28.01
C ASP A 125 -4.93 -22.56 -29.15
N ASN A 126 -5.37 -23.80 -29.04
CA ASN A 126 -6.28 -24.43 -30.02
C ASN A 126 -7.68 -23.78 -30.05
N ARG A 127 -7.99 -22.86 -29.14
CA ARG A 127 -9.22 -22.05 -29.10
C ARG A 127 -8.99 -20.62 -29.56
N ASN A 128 -7.84 -20.35 -30.20
CA ASN A 128 -7.45 -19.03 -30.69
C ASN A 128 -7.29 -17.95 -29.59
N LYS A 129 -7.01 -18.37 -28.33
CA LYS A 129 -6.73 -17.46 -27.22
C LYS A 129 -5.23 -17.31 -27.03
N ASN A 130 -4.75 -16.09 -26.74
CA ASN A 130 -3.35 -15.87 -26.41
C ASN A 130 -2.98 -16.61 -25.13
N ILE A 131 -1.92 -17.42 -25.20
CA ILE A 131 -1.51 -18.32 -24.12
C ILE A 131 -0.94 -17.51 -22.94
N PHE A 132 -0.16 -16.45 -23.22
CA PHE A 132 0.60 -15.71 -22.20
C PHE A 132 0.02 -14.34 -21.84
N ILE A 133 -1.15 -13.97 -22.36
CA ILE A 133 -1.67 -12.60 -22.19
C ILE A 133 -1.92 -12.24 -20.71
N ARG A 134 -2.35 -13.20 -19.91
CA ARG A 134 -2.63 -12.99 -18.48
C ARG A 134 -1.34 -12.75 -17.69
N GLU A 135 -0.33 -13.58 -17.92
CA GLU A 135 0.98 -13.47 -17.29
C GLU A 135 1.69 -12.20 -17.76
N TYR A 136 1.63 -11.90 -19.04
CA TYR A 136 2.16 -10.68 -19.62
C TYR A 136 1.53 -9.43 -18.98
N ALA A 137 0.21 -9.43 -18.81
CA ALA A 137 -0.53 -8.37 -18.15
C ALA A 137 -0.12 -8.22 -16.68
N ALA A 138 0.01 -9.34 -15.95
CA ALA A 138 0.47 -9.34 -14.56
C ALA A 138 1.90 -8.79 -14.42
N VAL A 139 2.81 -9.19 -15.32
CA VAL A 139 4.20 -8.69 -15.29
C VAL A 139 4.28 -7.21 -15.61
N LYS A 140 3.48 -6.71 -16.54
CA LYS A 140 3.36 -5.27 -16.78
C LYS A 140 2.82 -4.51 -15.58
N ALA A 141 1.86 -5.08 -14.85
CA ALA A 141 1.35 -4.49 -13.62
C ALA A 141 2.43 -4.46 -12.51
N TYR A 142 3.23 -5.52 -12.34
CA TYR A 142 4.39 -5.52 -11.43
C TYR A 142 5.39 -4.43 -11.79
N ARG A 143 5.76 -4.31 -13.07
CA ARG A 143 6.68 -3.26 -13.54
C ARG A 143 6.15 -1.86 -13.23
N ALA A 144 4.88 -1.61 -13.55
CA ALA A 144 4.25 -0.32 -13.35
C ALA A 144 4.17 0.06 -11.86
N TRP A 145 3.75 -0.88 -11.01
CA TRP A 145 3.72 -0.66 -9.58
C TRP A 145 5.13 -0.41 -9.00
N THR A 146 6.11 -1.19 -9.43
CA THR A 146 7.49 -1.07 -8.93
C THR A 146 8.11 0.26 -9.31
N TYR A 147 7.91 0.73 -10.55
CA TYR A 147 8.33 2.07 -10.97
C TYR A 147 7.62 3.18 -10.20
N LEU A 148 6.32 3.04 -9.92
CA LEU A 148 5.60 3.99 -9.08
C LEU A 148 6.21 4.06 -7.68
N GLN A 149 6.45 2.91 -7.03
CA GLN A 149 7.10 2.87 -5.71
C GLN A 149 8.49 3.52 -5.73
N LEU A 150 9.27 3.27 -6.77
CA LEU A 150 10.57 3.90 -6.96
C LEU A 150 10.44 5.44 -7.07
N ALA A 151 9.55 5.92 -7.93
CA ALA A 151 9.37 7.35 -8.18
C ALA A 151 8.86 8.13 -6.96
N ILE A 152 7.92 7.59 -6.20
CA ILE A 152 7.40 8.25 -4.99
C ILE A 152 8.43 8.30 -3.85
N ASN A 153 9.47 7.47 -3.90
CA ASN A 153 10.57 7.49 -2.94
C ASN A 153 11.72 8.38 -3.37
N TYR A 154 12.03 8.46 -4.68
CA TYR A 154 13.21 9.16 -5.21
C TYR A 154 12.88 10.40 -6.05
N GLY A 155 11.63 10.66 -6.35
CA GLY A 155 11.15 11.82 -7.11
C GLY A 155 11.35 11.67 -8.61
N ARG A 156 12.61 11.75 -9.07
CA ARG A 156 12.99 11.61 -10.48
C ARG A 156 13.93 10.42 -10.63
N VAL A 157 13.60 9.50 -11.53
CA VAL A 157 14.28 8.19 -11.64
C VAL A 157 14.63 7.84 -13.08
N PRO A 158 15.77 7.16 -13.31
CA PRO A 158 16.08 6.58 -14.62
C PRO A 158 14.98 5.66 -15.13
N PHE A 159 14.60 5.83 -16.37
CA PHE A 159 13.50 5.08 -16.97
C PHE A 159 13.96 4.33 -18.22
N TYR A 160 13.73 3.02 -18.23
CA TYR A 160 14.00 2.15 -19.37
C TYR A 160 13.03 0.96 -19.36
N THR A 161 12.77 0.41 -20.54
CA THR A 161 11.82 -0.70 -20.73
C THR A 161 12.46 -1.94 -21.34
N GLU A 162 13.70 -1.83 -21.79
CA GLU A 162 14.48 -2.93 -22.30
C GLU A 162 15.23 -3.66 -21.17
N PRO A 163 15.45 -4.99 -21.25
CA PRO A 163 16.22 -5.70 -20.25
C PRO A 163 17.71 -5.30 -20.29
N LEU A 164 18.29 -5.04 -19.12
CA LEU A 164 19.73 -4.82 -18.98
C LEU A 164 20.41 -6.16 -18.70
N LEU A 165 21.21 -6.62 -19.64
CA LEU A 165 21.84 -7.95 -19.61
C LEU A 165 23.34 -7.88 -19.39
N THR A 166 23.97 -6.70 -19.56
CA THR A 166 25.39 -6.52 -19.40
C THR A 166 25.72 -5.42 -18.40
N LYS A 167 26.96 -5.44 -17.90
CA LYS A 167 27.45 -4.40 -17.01
C LYS A 167 27.46 -3.02 -17.68
N GLU A 168 27.86 -2.96 -18.95
CA GLU A 168 27.91 -1.72 -19.73
C GLU A 168 26.52 -1.09 -19.86
N GLN A 169 25.48 -1.89 -20.05
CA GLN A 169 24.09 -1.44 -20.04
C GLN A 169 23.69 -0.92 -18.65
N SER A 170 24.10 -1.62 -17.59
CA SER A 170 23.82 -1.21 -16.21
C SER A 170 24.52 0.09 -15.81
N ASP A 171 25.71 0.35 -16.34
CA ASP A 171 26.52 1.54 -16.08
C ASP A 171 26.15 2.72 -17.02
N ALA A 172 25.28 2.50 -18.00
CA ALA A 172 24.84 3.54 -18.94
C ALA A 172 23.93 4.58 -18.26
N THR A 173 23.93 5.77 -18.83
CA THR A 173 23.02 6.86 -18.41
C THR A 173 21.70 6.75 -19.14
N TYR A 174 20.60 6.70 -18.41
CA TYR A 174 19.24 6.65 -18.93
C TYR A 174 18.51 7.98 -18.72
N GLU A 175 17.56 8.27 -19.61
CA GLU A 175 16.64 9.38 -19.42
C GLU A 175 15.91 9.22 -18.09
N THR A 176 15.74 10.34 -17.37
CA THR A 176 14.99 10.33 -16.10
C THR A 176 13.59 10.87 -16.29
N LYS A 177 12.62 10.25 -15.63
CA LYS A 177 11.23 10.74 -15.55
C LYS A 177 10.89 11.17 -14.14
N ASP A 178 10.13 12.24 -14.00
CA ASP A 178 9.48 12.57 -12.74
C ASP A 178 8.20 11.74 -12.53
N ILE A 179 7.57 11.91 -11.38
CA ILE A 179 6.40 11.11 -10.98
C ILE A 179 5.27 11.22 -12.01
N VAL A 180 4.97 12.44 -12.50
CA VAL A 180 3.85 12.68 -13.40
C VAL A 180 4.09 12.08 -14.79
N ASP A 181 5.27 12.35 -15.37
CA ASP A 181 5.65 11.81 -16.68
C ASP A 181 5.72 10.29 -16.67
N LEU A 182 6.30 9.72 -15.59
CA LEU A 182 6.40 8.29 -15.39
C LEU A 182 5.01 7.64 -15.29
N CYS A 183 4.14 8.18 -14.45
CA CYS A 183 2.80 7.66 -14.24
C CYS A 183 1.95 7.72 -15.52
N ASN A 184 2.02 8.82 -16.28
CA ASN A 184 1.33 8.94 -17.56
C ASN A 184 1.82 7.88 -18.57
N TRP A 185 3.14 7.68 -18.67
CA TRP A 185 3.69 6.68 -19.57
C TRP A 185 3.24 5.26 -19.18
N LEU A 186 3.36 4.91 -17.90
CA LEU A 186 2.98 3.58 -17.39
C LEU A 186 1.46 3.33 -17.48
N ALA A 187 0.64 4.35 -17.23
CA ALA A 187 -0.81 4.23 -17.39
C ALA A 187 -1.19 3.89 -18.84
N ASN A 188 -0.56 4.57 -19.83
CA ASN A 188 -0.78 4.27 -21.23
C ASN A 188 -0.29 2.87 -21.62
N ASP A 189 0.80 2.40 -21.03
CA ASP A 189 1.39 1.07 -21.30
C ASP A 189 0.49 -0.08 -20.81
N ILE A 190 -0.18 0.08 -19.66
CA ILE A 190 -1.01 -1.00 -19.08
C ILE A 190 -2.52 -0.86 -19.38
N ALA A 191 -2.99 0.31 -19.81
CA ALA A 191 -4.42 0.54 -20.07
C ALA A 191 -5.03 -0.45 -21.08
N PRO A 192 -4.36 -0.86 -22.18
CA PRO A 192 -4.91 -1.86 -23.11
C PRO A 192 -5.18 -3.23 -22.47
N LEU A 193 -4.53 -3.53 -21.34
CA LEU A 193 -4.63 -4.79 -20.61
C LEU A 193 -5.65 -4.75 -19.46
N ALA A 194 -6.39 -3.67 -19.31
CA ALA A 194 -7.31 -3.44 -18.18
C ALA A 194 -8.45 -4.45 -18.05
N ASN A 195 -8.71 -5.24 -19.10
CA ASN A 195 -9.76 -6.28 -19.12
C ASN A 195 -9.20 -7.71 -18.98
N GLU A 196 -7.86 -7.83 -18.89
CA GLU A 196 -7.26 -9.16 -18.78
C GLU A 196 -7.46 -9.73 -17.37
N GLU A 197 -7.69 -11.04 -17.33
CA GLU A 197 -7.82 -11.78 -16.07
C GLU A 197 -6.45 -12.09 -15.48
N TYR A 198 -6.44 -12.45 -14.20
CA TYR A 198 -5.23 -12.91 -13.55
C TYR A 198 -4.77 -14.27 -14.09
N PRO A 199 -3.45 -14.56 -14.03
CA PRO A 199 -2.96 -15.91 -14.14
C PRO A 199 -3.54 -16.78 -13.03
N VAL A 200 -3.87 -18.03 -13.35
CA VAL A 200 -4.39 -19.01 -12.39
C VAL A 200 -3.32 -20.05 -12.14
N LEU A 201 -2.43 -19.78 -11.19
CA LEU A 201 -1.35 -20.70 -10.80
C LEU A 201 -1.72 -21.62 -9.62
N GLY A 202 -2.96 -21.52 -9.12
CA GLY A 202 -3.39 -22.25 -7.94
C GLY A 202 -2.73 -21.73 -6.66
N LYS A 203 -2.16 -22.64 -5.84
CA LYS A 203 -1.44 -22.26 -4.61
C LYS A 203 0.07 -22.29 -4.84
N ILE A 204 0.74 -21.25 -4.34
CA ILE A 204 2.20 -21.21 -4.20
C ILE A 204 2.49 -21.39 -2.70
N GLY A 205 2.99 -22.56 -2.32
CA GLY A 205 3.03 -22.96 -0.92
C GLY A 205 1.62 -23.07 -0.34
N ILE A 206 1.34 -22.33 0.72
CA ILE A 206 0.01 -22.26 1.36
C ILE A 206 -0.85 -21.11 0.79
N THR A 207 -0.25 -20.19 0.04
CA THR A 207 -0.88 -18.95 -0.42
C THR A 207 -1.60 -19.16 -1.75
N ASP A 208 -2.84 -18.70 -1.86
CA ASP A 208 -3.53 -18.60 -3.14
C ASP A 208 -2.85 -17.53 -4.00
N SER A 209 -2.41 -17.92 -5.19
CA SER A 209 -1.66 -17.04 -6.11
C SER A 209 -2.42 -15.78 -6.50
N ARG A 210 -3.75 -15.77 -6.39
CA ARG A 210 -4.57 -14.58 -6.68
C ARG A 210 -4.18 -13.39 -5.81
N PHE A 211 -3.77 -13.62 -4.56
CA PHE A 211 -3.34 -12.56 -3.66
C PHE A 211 -1.94 -12.01 -3.96
N LEU A 212 -1.20 -12.62 -4.85
CA LEU A 212 0.15 -12.18 -5.21
C LEU A 212 0.16 -11.23 -6.41
N TYR A 213 -0.97 -11.08 -7.12
CA TYR A 213 -1.04 -10.23 -8.31
C TYR A 213 -1.53 -8.83 -7.99
N PHE A 214 -1.06 -7.88 -8.79
CA PHE A 214 -1.47 -6.48 -8.74
C PHE A 214 -2.56 -6.23 -9.80
N PRO A 215 -3.81 -5.99 -9.39
CA PRO A 215 -4.90 -5.75 -10.34
C PRO A 215 -4.63 -4.54 -11.21
N ILE A 216 -4.69 -4.70 -12.53
CA ILE A 216 -4.33 -3.63 -13.47
C ILE A 216 -5.17 -2.38 -13.23
N ASN A 217 -6.47 -2.52 -13.00
CA ASN A 217 -7.34 -1.36 -12.77
C ASN A 217 -7.01 -0.62 -11.45
N ILE A 218 -6.46 -1.30 -10.44
CA ILE A 218 -5.99 -0.63 -9.21
C ILE A 218 -4.70 0.14 -9.51
N VAL A 219 -3.75 -0.49 -10.19
CA VAL A 219 -2.49 0.16 -10.58
C VAL A 219 -2.76 1.34 -11.52
N LEU A 220 -3.67 1.20 -12.48
CA LEU A 220 -4.14 2.32 -13.33
C LEU A 220 -4.74 3.46 -12.51
N GLY A 221 -5.54 3.13 -11.51
CA GLY A 221 -6.08 4.11 -10.57
C GLY A 221 -4.97 4.89 -9.87
N ASP A 222 -3.99 4.18 -9.32
CA ASP A 222 -2.85 4.78 -8.64
C ASP A 222 -2.01 5.67 -9.57
N LEU A 223 -1.66 5.17 -10.73
CA LEU A 223 -0.89 5.94 -11.72
C LEU A 223 -1.62 7.24 -12.13
N ASN A 224 -2.91 7.13 -12.44
CA ASN A 224 -3.72 8.31 -12.79
C ASN A 224 -3.89 9.28 -11.62
N LEU A 225 -4.01 8.78 -10.40
CA LEU A 225 -4.13 9.60 -9.20
C LEU A 225 -2.84 10.42 -8.97
N TRP A 226 -1.66 9.79 -9.11
CA TRP A 226 -0.37 10.46 -9.01
C TRP A 226 -0.08 11.40 -10.17
N ALA A 227 -0.57 11.09 -11.37
CA ALA A 227 -0.45 11.95 -12.55
C ALA A 227 -1.41 13.16 -12.53
N GLY A 228 -2.39 13.20 -11.60
CA GLY A 228 -3.40 14.25 -11.57
C GLY A 228 -4.59 14.03 -12.50
N ASN A 229 -4.70 12.85 -13.12
CA ASN A 229 -5.80 12.47 -14.01
C ASN A 229 -7.00 11.93 -13.20
N TYR A 230 -7.58 12.76 -12.35
CA TYR A 230 -8.51 12.32 -11.28
C TYR A 230 -9.77 11.61 -11.78
N LYS A 231 -10.38 12.08 -12.89
CA LYS A 231 -11.54 11.41 -13.49
C LYS A 231 -11.18 10.01 -13.99
N ALA A 232 -10.02 9.85 -14.62
CA ALA A 232 -9.52 8.55 -15.07
C ALA A 232 -9.19 7.63 -13.89
N ALA A 233 -8.58 8.17 -12.82
CA ALA A 233 -8.34 7.44 -11.59
C ALA A 233 -9.65 6.91 -10.97
N ALA A 234 -10.66 7.76 -10.84
CA ALA A 234 -11.97 7.38 -10.29
C ALA A 234 -12.62 6.25 -11.09
N LEU A 235 -12.60 6.33 -12.42
CA LEU A 235 -13.15 5.28 -13.28
C LEU A 235 -12.35 3.97 -13.19
N ALA A 236 -11.03 4.05 -13.06
CA ALA A 236 -10.20 2.86 -12.89
C ALA A 236 -10.48 2.15 -11.56
N TYR A 237 -10.56 2.88 -10.44
CA TYR A 237 -10.94 2.29 -9.15
C TYR A 237 -12.37 1.76 -9.15
N TYR A 238 -13.31 2.47 -9.75
CA TYR A 238 -14.68 1.99 -9.92
C TYR A 238 -14.73 0.68 -10.70
N LYS A 239 -13.98 0.59 -11.79
CA LYS A 239 -13.86 -0.64 -12.57
C LYS A 239 -13.23 -1.77 -11.75
N ALA A 240 -12.18 -1.49 -10.94
CA ALA A 240 -11.60 -2.47 -10.04
C ALA A 240 -12.61 -2.99 -9.02
N ILE A 241 -13.49 -2.13 -8.49
CA ILE A 241 -14.55 -2.50 -7.56
C ILE A 241 -15.59 -3.42 -8.23
N THR A 242 -15.96 -3.16 -9.48
CA THR A 242 -17.13 -3.76 -10.14
C THR A 242 -16.82 -4.96 -11.02
N THR A 243 -15.56 -5.30 -11.29
CA THR A 243 -15.20 -6.33 -12.27
C THR A 243 -14.36 -7.49 -11.73
N VAL A 244 -14.40 -7.74 -10.44
CA VAL A 244 -13.51 -8.73 -9.77
C VAL A 244 -13.62 -10.15 -10.28
N ASN A 245 -14.85 -10.64 -10.49
CA ASN A 245 -15.11 -12.01 -10.91
C ASN A 245 -16.04 -12.06 -12.14
N GLY A 246 -16.06 -10.98 -12.91
CA GLY A 246 -16.95 -10.83 -14.07
C GLY A 246 -17.96 -9.70 -13.90
N PRO A 247 -18.76 -9.41 -14.92
CA PRO A 247 -19.76 -8.34 -14.87
C PRO A 247 -20.74 -8.60 -13.74
N ASN A 248 -20.94 -7.60 -12.89
CA ASN A 248 -21.75 -7.60 -11.67
C ASN A 248 -21.14 -8.26 -10.42
N SER A 249 -19.83 -8.48 -10.40
CA SER A 249 -19.11 -8.89 -9.20
C SER A 249 -18.43 -7.69 -8.57
N PHE A 250 -18.71 -7.44 -7.30
CA PHE A 250 -18.18 -6.29 -6.57
C PHE A 250 -17.16 -6.71 -5.51
N TYR A 251 -16.25 -5.80 -5.16
CA TYR A 251 -15.49 -5.84 -3.92
C TYR A 251 -16.26 -5.06 -2.83
N PRO A 252 -17.24 -5.65 -2.15
CA PRO A 252 -17.95 -4.94 -1.09
C PRO A 252 -16.98 -4.68 0.06
N ILE A 253 -17.10 -3.53 0.70
CA ILE A 253 -16.49 -3.35 2.02
C ILE A 253 -17.18 -4.29 2.99
N SER A 254 -16.40 -4.98 3.78
CA SER A 254 -16.94 -5.76 4.87
C SER A 254 -17.53 -4.80 5.92
N ASN A 255 -18.71 -5.15 6.43
CA ASN A 255 -19.36 -4.42 7.53
C ASN A 255 -18.65 -4.64 8.88
N ASN A 256 -17.48 -5.25 8.89
CA ASN A 256 -16.70 -5.43 10.09
C ASN A 256 -16.27 -4.06 10.59
N SER A 257 -16.75 -3.71 11.73
CA SER A 257 -16.45 -2.49 12.46
C SER A 257 -15.97 -2.83 13.86
N VAL A 258 -15.33 -1.89 14.50
CA VAL A 258 -15.06 -1.97 15.93
C VAL A 258 -16.27 -1.42 16.66
N ALA A 259 -16.74 -2.13 17.67
CA ALA A 259 -17.86 -1.72 18.48
C ALA A 259 -17.62 -2.03 19.96
N TRP A 260 -18.29 -1.31 20.84
CA TRP A 260 -18.42 -1.69 22.24
C TRP A 260 -19.48 -2.77 22.39
N GLU A 261 -19.12 -3.86 23.08
CA GLU A 261 -20.10 -4.84 23.52
C GLU A 261 -20.69 -4.47 24.87
N GLY A 262 -22.00 -4.51 24.98
CA GLY A 262 -22.70 -4.49 26.27
C GLY A 262 -23.81 -3.48 26.36
N THR A 263 -24.84 -3.87 27.11
CA THR A 263 -25.97 -3.04 27.47
C THR A 263 -25.56 -2.03 28.56
N GLY A 264 -25.23 -0.82 28.17
CA GLY A 264 -25.08 0.31 29.10
C GLY A 264 -23.77 0.38 29.90
N THR A 265 -22.87 -0.58 29.78
CA THR A 265 -21.52 -0.53 30.36
C THR A 265 -20.49 -0.83 29.29
N TRP A 266 -19.52 0.05 29.14
CA TRP A 266 -18.42 -0.08 28.18
C TRP A 266 -17.40 -1.12 28.65
N ASN A 267 -17.74 -2.40 28.59
CA ASN A 267 -16.93 -3.46 29.20
C ASN A 267 -15.95 -4.13 28.26
N SER A 268 -16.23 -4.12 26.96
CA SER A 268 -15.34 -4.75 25.99
C SER A 268 -15.42 -4.09 24.60
N ILE A 269 -14.37 -4.22 23.83
CA ILE A 269 -14.34 -3.83 22.43
C ILE A 269 -14.47 -5.08 21.59
N LEU A 270 -15.50 -5.15 20.76
CA LEU A 270 -15.61 -6.18 19.73
C LEU A 270 -14.74 -5.78 18.54
N ASP A 271 -13.57 -6.40 18.40
CA ASP A 271 -12.54 -5.97 17.42
C ASP A 271 -12.43 -6.93 16.22
N THR A 272 -13.53 -7.30 15.61
CA THR A 272 -13.49 -8.11 14.39
C THR A 272 -12.70 -7.43 13.26
N TRP A 273 -12.60 -6.10 13.28
CA TRP A 273 -11.85 -5.33 12.31
C TRP A 273 -10.34 -5.62 12.35
N ALA A 274 -9.74 -5.74 13.52
CA ALA A 274 -8.31 -6.00 13.67
C ALA A 274 -7.86 -7.36 13.12
N TYR A 275 -8.78 -8.32 13.03
CA TYR A 275 -8.48 -9.64 12.48
C TYR A 275 -8.56 -9.70 10.95
N LEU A 276 -9.09 -8.69 10.28
CA LEU A 276 -9.21 -8.67 8.82
C LEU A 276 -7.85 -8.81 8.10
N PRO A 277 -6.79 -8.09 8.51
CA PRO A 277 -5.49 -8.25 7.90
C PRO A 277 -4.80 -9.59 8.21
N ILE A 278 -5.22 -10.29 9.28
CA ILE A 278 -4.55 -11.51 9.76
C ILE A 278 -5.10 -12.75 9.09
N SER A 279 -6.35 -12.72 8.65
CA SER A 279 -7.06 -13.89 8.14
C SER A 279 -6.74 -14.24 6.69
N GLU A 280 -5.50 -14.07 6.26
CA GLU A 280 -5.02 -14.36 4.90
C GLU A 280 -5.30 -15.80 4.45
N VAL A 281 -5.26 -16.71 5.39
CA VAL A 281 -5.43 -18.14 5.14
C VAL A 281 -6.90 -18.53 4.99
N TYR A 282 -7.81 -17.68 5.46
CA TYR A 282 -9.24 -18.02 5.46
C TYR A 282 -9.90 -17.55 4.16
N TYR A 283 -10.60 -18.43 3.50
CA TYR A 283 -11.43 -18.18 2.30
C TYR A 283 -12.43 -17.03 2.46
N ASN A 284 -12.60 -16.55 3.67
CA ASN A 284 -13.52 -15.47 4.04
C ASN A 284 -12.83 -14.14 4.31
N ASN A 285 -11.52 -14.01 4.11
CA ASN A 285 -10.91 -12.67 4.15
C ASN A 285 -11.40 -11.85 2.97
N ARG A 286 -12.41 -11.04 3.24
CA ARG A 286 -13.05 -10.20 2.23
C ARG A 286 -12.36 -8.85 2.04
N GLU A 287 -11.31 -8.55 2.80
CA GLU A 287 -10.57 -7.28 2.68
C GLU A 287 -9.35 -7.39 1.79
N LEU A 288 -8.58 -8.48 1.89
CA LEU A 288 -7.32 -8.62 1.18
C LEU A 288 -7.53 -8.75 -0.34
N ILE A 289 -6.76 -7.97 -1.10
CA ILE A 289 -6.70 -8.02 -2.56
C ILE A 289 -5.31 -8.45 -3.01
N THR A 290 -4.26 -7.77 -2.51
CA THR A 290 -2.89 -8.04 -2.93
C THR A 290 -1.95 -7.98 -1.73
N MET A 291 -1.03 -8.93 -1.67
CA MET A 291 0.05 -8.95 -0.68
C MET A 291 1.39 -9.31 -1.32
N ILE A 292 2.45 -8.95 -0.63
CA ILE A 292 3.79 -9.51 -0.85
C ILE A 292 4.02 -10.55 0.23
N ALA A 293 4.39 -11.77 -0.17
CA ALA A 293 4.69 -12.83 0.78
C ALA A 293 5.93 -12.47 1.60
N GLY A 294 5.81 -12.44 2.91
CA GLY A 294 6.87 -12.09 3.84
C GLY A 294 7.59 -13.30 4.45
N ASP A 295 7.02 -14.49 4.27
CA ASP A 295 7.69 -15.75 4.59
C ASP A 295 8.47 -16.21 3.37
N SER A 296 9.79 -16.34 3.51
CA SER A 296 10.65 -16.91 2.49
C SER A 296 11.03 -18.35 2.85
N ILE A 297 11.55 -19.05 1.88
CA ILE A 297 12.30 -20.27 2.14
C ILE A 297 13.48 -19.89 3.05
N PRO A 298 13.71 -20.57 4.19
CA PRO A 298 14.75 -20.17 5.15
C PRO A 298 16.15 -20.02 4.55
N SER A 299 16.45 -20.70 3.45
CA SER A 299 17.71 -20.60 2.72
C SER A 299 17.93 -19.25 2.02
N ASP A 300 16.87 -18.52 1.71
CA ASP A 300 16.97 -17.30 0.91
C ASP A 300 17.05 -16.00 1.75
N GLY A 301 16.83 -16.11 3.07
CA GLY A 301 17.08 -15.05 4.03
C GLY A 301 16.13 -13.84 3.98
N ASN A 302 15.11 -13.85 3.15
CA ASN A 302 14.19 -12.73 2.94
C ASN A 302 12.95 -12.82 3.84
N TYR A 303 13.15 -12.74 5.16
CA TYR A 303 12.02 -12.64 6.09
C TYR A 303 11.62 -11.19 6.35
N SER A 304 10.31 -10.93 6.35
CA SER A 304 9.81 -9.66 6.86
C SER A 304 10.17 -9.48 8.33
N GLN A 305 10.72 -8.30 8.64
CA GLN A 305 11.12 -7.88 9.99
C GLN A 305 10.00 -7.06 10.69
N LEU A 306 8.93 -6.71 9.99
CA LEU A 306 7.86 -5.84 10.50
C LEU A 306 7.29 -6.33 11.83
N ARG A 307 7.11 -7.64 11.95
CA ARG A 307 6.61 -8.26 13.18
C ARG A 307 7.49 -7.91 14.39
N GLY A 308 8.82 -8.00 14.26
CA GLY A 308 9.75 -7.65 15.34
C GLY A 308 9.93 -6.15 15.54
N ILE A 309 9.70 -5.34 14.50
CA ILE A 309 9.79 -3.87 14.57
C ILE A 309 8.61 -3.31 15.38
N PHE A 310 7.41 -3.83 15.16
CA PHE A 310 6.18 -3.31 15.76
C PHE A 310 5.70 -4.06 17.01
N ASN A 311 6.12 -5.31 17.23
CA ASN A 311 5.57 -6.15 18.28
C ASN A 311 6.61 -6.54 19.33
N SER A 312 6.18 -6.52 20.60
CA SER A 312 6.96 -7.08 21.71
C SER A 312 7.01 -8.60 21.59
N MET A 313 8.22 -9.14 21.39
CA MET A 313 8.47 -10.56 21.15
C MET A 313 9.70 -11.02 21.91
N PRO A 314 9.82 -12.34 22.23
CA PRO A 314 11.05 -12.87 22.84
C PRO A 314 12.32 -12.55 22.05
N GLU A 315 12.24 -12.61 20.70
CA GLU A 315 13.36 -12.42 19.79
C GLU A 315 13.95 -11.01 19.84
N ASN A 316 13.15 -10.01 20.18
CA ASN A 316 13.58 -8.62 20.36
C ASN A 316 13.68 -8.20 21.85
N ASN A 317 13.73 -9.17 22.78
CA ASN A 317 13.69 -8.93 24.22
C ASN A 317 12.51 -8.04 24.65
N TYR A 318 11.36 -8.19 23.98
CA TYR A 318 10.12 -7.42 24.19
C TYR A 318 10.27 -5.90 23.97
N LYS A 319 11.31 -5.46 23.26
CA LYS A 319 11.55 -4.06 22.92
C LYS A 319 11.14 -3.81 21.48
N VAL A 320 10.21 -2.91 21.27
CA VAL A 320 9.74 -2.52 19.93
C VAL A 320 10.54 -1.36 19.39
N SER A 321 10.71 -1.31 18.07
CA SER A 321 11.39 -0.20 17.39
C SER A 321 10.47 0.97 17.10
N LEU A 322 9.21 0.70 16.75
CA LEU A 322 8.23 1.74 16.40
C LEU A 322 6.97 1.60 17.27
N VAL A 323 6.45 2.74 17.69
CA VAL A 323 5.22 2.87 18.48
C VAL A 323 4.28 3.85 17.82
N PRO A 324 2.95 3.77 18.07
CA PRO A 324 2.02 4.82 17.68
C PRO A 324 2.47 6.18 18.22
N SER A 325 2.50 7.18 17.36
CA SER A 325 2.89 8.54 17.72
C SER A 325 1.81 9.27 18.54
N GLN A 326 2.15 10.46 19.06
CA GLN A 326 1.14 11.31 19.66
C GLN A 326 0.14 11.83 18.63
N ALA A 327 0.59 12.17 17.41
CA ALA A 327 -0.31 12.59 16.33
C ALA A 327 -1.36 11.51 15.98
N MET A 328 -0.98 10.22 15.96
CA MET A 328 -1.95 9.13 15.76
C MET A 328 -2.99 9.09 16.88
N LYS A 329 -2.57 9.25 18.12
CA LYS A 329 -3.49 9.27 19.28
C LYS A 329 -4.43 10.48 19.22
N ASP A 330 -3.91 11.65 18.84
CA ASP A 330 -4.68 12.89 18.73
C ASP A 330 -5.74 12.77 17.63
N ILE A 331 -5.38 12.29 16.44
CA ILE A 331 -6.31 12.06 15.34
C ILE A 331 -7.42 11.08 15.76
N SER A 332 -7.08 10.02 16.48
CA SER A 332 -8.08 9.08 17.01
C SER A 332 -8.99 9.72 18.06
N ALA A 333 -8.40 10.47 19.00
CA ALA A 333 -9.12 11.10 20.09
C ALA A 333 -10.04 12.27 19.64
N GLU A 334 -9.72 12.91 18.52
CA GLU A 334 -10.57 13.95 17.92
C GLU A 334 -11.88 13.37 17.35
N GLN A 335 -11.93 12.07 17.06
CA GLN A 335 -13.12 11.43 16.53
C GLN A 335 -14.15 11.20 17.63
N VAL A 336 -15.42 11.16 17.22
CA VAL A 336 -16.54 10.88 18.13
C VAL A 336 -17.06 9.48 17.83
N TYR A 337 -16.85 8.58 18.77
CA TYR A 337 -17.55 7.29 18.76
C TYR A 337 -18.86 7.44 19.52
N CYS A 338 -19.94 6.99 18.93
CA CYS A 338 -21.21 6.85 19.65
C CYS A 338 -22.01 5.65 19.16
N GLN A 339 -22.90 5.19 20.04
CA GLN A 339 -23.88 4.16 19.75
C GLN A 339 -25.25 4.67 20.17
N ILE A 340 -26.26 4.50 19.33
CA ILE A 340 -27.65 4.68 19.74
C ILE A 340 -28.20 3.32 20.20
N THR A 341 -28.80 3.32 21.37
CA THR A 341 -29.49 2.14 21.92
C THR A 341 -30.82 1.90 21.21
N GLU A 342 -31.45 0.75 21.46
CA GLU A 342 -32.79 0.45 20.98
C GLU A 342 -33.85 1.43 21.51
N ASP A 343 -33.61 2.00 22.68
CA ASP A 343 -34.48 3.02 23.32
C ASP A 343 -34.24 4.44 22.78
N GLY A 344 -33.28 4.62 21.87
CA GLY A 344 -32.95 5.90 21.26
C GLY A 344 -31.92 6.73 22.03
N ASP A 345 -31.39 6.25 23.13
CA ASP A 345 -30.35 6.92 23.89
C ASP A 345 -28.99 6.85 23.18
N THR A 346 -28.26 7.98 23.19
CA THR A 346 -26.91 8.03 22.61
C THR A 346 -25.85 7.82 23.67
N ILE A 347 -25.03 6.78 23.50
CA ILE A 347 -23.89 6.46 24.36
C ILE A 347 -22.61 6.83 23.63
N TYR A 348 -21.75 7.63 24.26
CA TYR A 348 -20.46 8.07 23.72
C TYR A 348 -19.32 7.28 24.32
N ALA A 349 -18.30 6.98 23.52
CA ALA A 349 -17.08 6.39 24.05
C ALA A 349 -16.43 7.33 25.07
N PRO A 350 -16.06 6.83 26.25
CA PRO A 350 -15.45 7.66 27.29
C PRO A 350 -14.09 8.18 26.80
N ARG A 351 -13.90 9.49 26.84
CA ARG A 351 -12.62 10.13 26.45
C ARG A 351 -11.50 9.96 27.46
N ASN A 352 -11.83 9.52 28.66
CA ASN A 352 -10.87 9.31 29.76
C ASN A 352 -10.36 7.86 29.86
N LEU A 353 -10.56 7.06 28.85
CA LEU A 353 -9.90 5.76 28.76
C LEU A 353 -8.41 5.94 28.41
N SER A 354 -7.64 4.86 28.54
CA SER A 354 -6.22 4.83 28.14
C SER A 354 -6.02 5.39 26.72
N ASP A 355 -4.88 5.99 26.46
CA ASP A 355 -4.52 6.74 25.24
C ASP A 355 -4.91 6.07 23.91
N ASN A 356 -4.95 4.75 23.88
CA ASN A 356 -5.32 3.98 22.70
C ASN A 356 -6.83 3.67 22.58
N ARG A 357 -7.68 4.22 23.45
CA ARG A 357 -9.11 3.91 23.49
C ARG A 357 -10.01 5.14 23.33
N ALA A 358 -9.45 6.33 23.24
CA ALA A 358 -10.23 7.54 23.07
C ALA A 358 -10.70 7.68 21.60
N GLY A 359 -11.91 8.15 21.41
CA GLY A 359 -12.48 8.49 20.11
C GLY A 359 -12.70 7.30 19.18
N ASP A 360 -11.97 7.23 18.08
CA ASP A 360 -12.09 6.15 17.10
C ASP A 360 -11.55 4.83 17.65
N LEU A 361 -12.35 3.78 17.58
CA LEU A 361 -12.00 2.49 18.18
C LEU A 361 -11.01 1.66 17.36
N ARG A 362 -10.73 2.02 16.11
CA ARG A 362 -9.76 1.28 15.27
C ARG A 362 -8.35 1.31 15.85
N LEU A 363 -7.95 2.42 16.48
CA LEU A 363 -6.65 2.48 17.14
C LEU A 363 -6.56 1.47 18.28
N SER A 364 -7.56 1.39 19.15
CA SER A 364 -7.56 0.45 20.25
C SER A 364 -7.64 -1.01 19.80
N ALA A 365 -8.31 -1.29 18.70
CA ALA A 365 -8.39 -2.64 18.11
C ALA A 365 -7.07 -3.04 17.43
N THR A 366 -6.35 -2.06 16.87
CA THR A 366 -5.07 -2.31 16.18
C THR A 366 -3.90 -2.37 17.14
N TRP A 367 -3.89 -1.52 18.17
CA TRP A 367 -2.80 -1.37 19.11
C TRP A 367 -3.15 -1.95 20.48
N LEU A 368 -2.74 -3.19 20.73
CA LEU A 368 -2.83 -3.80 22.05
C LEU A 368 -1.64 -3.36 22.90
N LEU A 369 -1.92 -2.63 23.96
CA LEU A 369 -0.94 -2.20 24.94
C LEU A 369 -1.28 -2.80 26.31
N ARG A 370 -0.33 -3.52 26.93
CA ARG A 370 -0.39 -3.97 28.32
C ARG A 370 0.75 -3.32 29.07
N GLN A 371 0.44 -2.32 29.87
CA GLN A 371 1.40 -1.65 30.74
C GLN A 371 1.77 -2.55 31.91
N ASN A 372 3.02 -2.41 32.37
CA ASN A 372 3.53 -3.14 33.55
C ASN A 372 3.36 -4.67 33.44
N PHE A 373 3.54 -5.23 32.26
CA PHE A 373 3.54 -6.68 32.07
C PHE A 373 4.81 -7.28 32.72
N SER A 374 4.62 -8.23 33.66
CA SER A 374 5.74 -8.89 34.32
C SER A 374 6.33 -9.99 33.45
N TYR A 375 7.63 -9.84 33.14
CA TYR A 375 8.40 -10.84 32.41
C TYR A 375 9.82 -10.95 32.97
N ASN A 376 10.20 -12.16 33.43
CA ASN A 376 11.50 -12.43 34.05
C ASN A 376 11.87 -11.37 35.12
N ASP A 377 10.97 -11.14 36.08
CA ASP A 377 11.10 -10.18 37.19
C ASP A 377 11.30 -8.71 36.76
N ARG A 378 11.02 -8.40 35.49
CA ARG A 378 11.02 -7.03 34.96
C ARG A 378 9.60 -6.62 34.60
N GLN A 379 9.29 -5.36 34.84
CA GLN A 379 8.08 -4.72 34.33
C GLN A 379 8.39 -4.15 32.93
N ILE A 380 7.60 -4.54 31.95
CA ILE A 380 7.71 -4.05 30.57
C ILE A 380 6.36 -3.60 30.07
N ASP A 381 6.36 -2.66 29.14
CA ASP A 381 5.18 -2.33 28.36
C ASP A 381 5.13 -3.27 27.16
N PHE A 382 4.14 -4.16 27.16
CA PHE A 382 3.94 -5.11 26.07
C PHE A 382 3.05 -4.49 25.00
N GLN A 383 3.59 -4.36 23.81
CA GLN A 383 2.88 -3.84 22.63
C GLN A 383 2.66 -4.93 21.59
N ARG A 384 1.49 -4.86 20.93
CA ARG A 384 1.24 -5.62 19.71
C ARG A 384 0.41 -4.78 18.74
N ILE A 385 0.96 -4.56 17.54
CA ILE A 385 0.24 -4.03 16.40
C ILE A 385 -0.36 -5.22 15.64
N MET A 386 -1.69 -5.33 15.68
CA MET A 386 -2.43 -6.50 15.17
C MET A 386 -2.23 -6.71 13.67
N LYS A 387 -2.01 -5.64 12.90
CA LYS A 387 -1.77 -5.69 11.46
C LYS A 387 -0.45 -6.37 11.07
N HIS A 388 0.47 -6.54 12.02
CA HIS A 388 1.78 -7.20 11.80
C HIS A 388 1.92 -8.48 12.63
N GLN A 389 0.85 -9.27 12.76
CA GLN A 389 0.93 -10.58 13.40
C GLN A 389 1.50 -11.66 12.47
N THR A 390 1.21 -11.59 11.19
CA THR A 390 1.81 -12.43 10.15
C THR A 390 3.03 -11.74 9.53
N ARG A 391 3.75 -12.44 8.69
CA ARG A 391 4.90 -11.89 7.95
C ARG A 391 4.52 -11.32 6.60
N ASN A 392 3.31 -11.62 6.11
CA ASN A 392 2.84 -11.14 4.82
C ASN A 392 2.55 -9.63 4.87
N ILE A 393 2.88 -8.95 3.80
CA ILE A 393 2.75 -7.50 3.68
C ILE A 393 1.55 -7.20 2.80
N HIS A 394 0.51 -6.60 3.38
CA HIS A 394 -0.70 -6.23 2.66
C HIS A 394 -0.46 -4.95 1.85
N ILE A 395 -0.68 -5.02 0.54
CA ILE A 395 -0.47 -3.89 -0.37
C ILE A 395 -1.79 -3.25 -0.73
N TYR A 396 -2.76 -4.07 -1.15
CA TYR A 396 -4.10 -3.61 -1.49
C TYR A 396 -5.14 -4.40 -0.72
N ARG A 397 -6.08 -3.67 -0.16
CA ARG A 397 -7.30 -4.20 0.42
C ARG A 397 -8.50 -3.36 0.00
N ARG A 398 -9.72 -3.83 0.24
CA ARG A 398 -10.93 -3.20 -0.30
C ARG A 398 -11.09 -1.75 0.12
N ALA A 399 -10.82 -1.43 1.39
CA ALA A 399 -10.86 -0.05 1.86
C ALA A 399 -9.93 0.88 1.08
N THR A 400 -8.79 0.38 0.58
CA THR A 400 -7.87 1.16 -0.27
C THR A 400 -8.57 1.67 -1.53
N LEU A 401 -9.38 0.83 -2.18
CA LEU A 401 -10.10 1.20 -3.40
C LEU A 401 -11.08 2.34 -3.14
N TYR A 402 -11.83 2.24 -2.04
CA TYR A 402 -12.87 3.23 -1.72
C TYR A 402 -12.29 4.57 -1.26
N LEU A 403 -11.23 4.56 -0.43
CA LEU A 403 -10.59 5.80 -0.02
C LEU A 403 -9.88 6.50 -1.19
N ARG A 404 -9.23 5.77 -2.07
CA ARG A 404 -8.63 6.35 -3.27
C ARG A 404 -9.67 6.79 -4.29
N LEU A 405 -10.79 6.07 -4.41
CA LEU A 405 -11.93 6.53 -5.20
C LEU A 405 -12.48 7.85 -4.63
N ALA A 406 -12.66 7.96 -3.32
CA ALA A 406 -13.09 9.19 -2.67
C ALA A 406 -12.11 10.35 -2.93
N GLU A 407 -10.80 10.10 -2.81
CA GLU A 407 -9.76 11.09 -3.11
C GLU A 407 -9.83 11.55 -4.59
N ALA A 408 -9.93 10.60 -5.52
CA ALA A 408 -10.01 10.90 -6.94
C ALA A 408 -11.27 11.70 -7.28
N LEU A 409 -12.42 11.32 -6.74
CA LEU A 409 -13.69 12.04 -6.93
C LEU A 409 -13.66 13.44 -6.33
N ASN A 410 -13.14 13.60 -5.10
CA ASN A 410 -12.99 14.90 -4.48
C ASN A 410 -12.15 15.86 -5.32
N ARG A 411 -10.98 15.38 -5.75
CA ARG A 411 -10.06 16.17 -6.58
C ARG A 411 -10.58 16.43 -7.98
N ALA A 412 -11.45 15.56 -8.50
CA ALA A 412 -12.15 15.76 -9.77
C ALA A 412 -13.29 16.79 -9.69
N GLY A 413 -13.59 17.31 -8.49
CA GLY A 413 -14.64 18.32 -8.28
C GLY A 413 -15.97 17.76 -7.78
N TYR A 414 -15.98 16.55 -7.22
CA TYR A 414 -17.19 15.88 -6.69
C TYR A 414 -17.10 15.62 -5.18
N PRO A 415 -16.95 16.66 -4.32
CA PRO A 415 -16.75 16.49 -2.88
C PRO A 415 -17.95 15.80 -2.20
N HIS A 416 -19.18 16.03 -2.66
CA HIS A 416 -20.35 15.33 -2.12
C HIS A 416 -20.29 13.84 -2.36
N PHE A 417 -19.81 13.39 -3.52
CA PHE A 417 -19.66 11.97 -3.79
C PHE A 417 -18.58 11.33 -2.91
N ALA A 418 -17.43 11.99 -2.79
CA ALA A 418 -16.35 11.54 -1.93
C ALA A 418 -16.81 11.46 -0.46
N TYR A 419 -17.51 12.48 0.01
CA TYR A 419 -18.08 12.50 1.37
C TYR A 419 -19.02 11.31 1.64
N GLN A 420 -19.90 10.97 0.69
CA GLN A 420 -20.80 9.83 0.87
C GLN A 420 -20.04 8.51 1.05
N ILE A 421 -18.94 8.30 0.33
CA ILE A 421 -18.10 7.10 0.52
C ILE A 421 -17.56 7.02 1.96
N LEU A 422 -17.17 8.15 2.53
CA LEU A 422 -16.65 8.21 3.89
C LEU A 422 -17.75 8.04 4.95
N ALA A 423 -18.78 8.87 4.86
CA ALA A 423 -19.76 9.06 5.93
C ALA A 423 -20.85 7.99 5.93
N SER A 424 -21.45 7.79 4.78
CA SER A 424 -22.69 7.03 4.72
C SER A 424 -22.67 5.89 3.73
N GLY A 425 -21.75 5.88 2.79
CA GLY A 425 -21.68 4.92 1.71
C GLY A 425 -22.47 5.31 0.47
N VAL A 426 -22.48 4.44 -0.51
CA VAL A 426 -22.96 4.75 -1.86
C VAL A 426 -23.82 3.62 -2.40
N ASN A 427 -24.97 4.00 -2.92
CA ASN A 427 -25.76 3.19 -3.85
C ASN A 427 -26.41 4.12 -4.89
N ASP A 428 -27.09 3.56 -5.89
CA ASP A 428 -27.69 4.36 -6.96
C ASP A 428 -28.68 5.40 -6.44
N LYS A 429 -29.41 5.08 -5.37
CA LYS A 429 -30.36 6.00 -4.74
C LYS A 429 -29.63 7.16 -4.02
N VAL A 430 -28.52 6.85 -3.35
CA VAL A 430 -27.67 7.87 -2.70
C VAL A 430 -27.08 8.79 -3.78
N ILE A 431 -26.56 8.23 -4.85
CA ILE A 431 -26.02 9.02 -5.98
C ILE A 431 -27.10 9.96 -6.54
N ALA A 432 -28.29 9.43 -6.81
CA ALA A 432 -29.39 10.23 -7.37
C ALA A 432 -29.84 11.36 -6.45
N ASN A 433 -29.88 11.12 -5.13
CA ASN A 433 -30.47 12.06 -4.18
C ASN A 433 -29.47 13.02 -3.53
N THR A 434 -28.19 12.60 -3.40
CA THR A 434 -27.19 13.33 -2.61
C THR A 434 -25.92 13.71 -3.37
N VAL A 435 -25.77 13.26 -4.62
CA VAL A 435 -24.60 13.60 -5.45
C VAL A 435 -25.03 14.37 -6.70
N LEU A 436 -25.94 13.81 -7.50
CA LEU A 436 -26.39 14.45 -8.75
C LEU A 436 -26.97 15.87 -8.56
N PRO A 437 -27.71 16.21 -7.48
CA PRO A 437 -28.20 17.56 -7.27
C PRO A 437 -27.11 18.62 -7.11
N TYR A 438 -25.88 18.21 -6.77
CA TYR A 438 -24.73 19.11 -6.61
C TYR A 438 -23.82 19.17 -7.85
N CYS A 439 -24.17 18.49 -8.93
CA CYS A 439 -23.46 18.62 -10.19
C CYS A 439 -23.80 19.94 -10.86
N SER A 440 -22.78 20.74 -11.17
CA SER A 440 -22.96 22.10 -11.68
C SER A 440 -23.27 22.14 -13.18
N THR A 441 -22.87 21.11 -13.93
CA THR A 441 -23.03 21.05 -15.40
C THR A 441 -23.60 19.71 -15.84
N ALA A 442 -24.14 19.68 -17.07
CA ALA A 442 -24.57 18.42 -17.70
C ALA A 442 -23.40 17.43 -17.89
N ALA A 443 -22.18 17.93 -18.10
CA ALA A 443 -20.98 17.09 -18.21
C ALA A 443 -20.62 16.44 -16.87
N ASP A 444 -20.80 17.16 -15.75
CA ASP A 444 -20.59 16.59 -14.42
C ASP A 444 -21.63 15.52 -14.10
N SER A 445 -22.90 15.78 -14.38
CA SER A 445 -23.95 14.79 -14.23
C SER A 445 -23.74 13.55 -15.11
N ALA A 446 -23.28 13.73 -16.34
CA ALA A 446 -22.92 12.62 -17.23
C ALA A 446 -21.71 11.82 -16.72
N PHE A 447 -20.74 12.47 -16.12
CA PHE A 447 -19.61 11.76 -15.49
C PHE A 447 -20.07 10.96 -14.27
N VAL A 448 -20.82 11.56 -13.35
CA VAL A 448 -21.34 10.89 -12.15
C VAL A 448 -22.25 9.72 -12.51
N SER A 449 -23.04 9.84 -13.57
CA SER A 449 -23.94 8.77 -14.05
C SER A 449 -23.22 7.53 -14.62
N GLN A 450 -21.89 7.56 -14.78
CA GLN A 450 -21.11 6.37 -15.11
C GLN A 450 -20.91 5.42 -13.91
N PHE A 451 -21.16 5.90 -12.71
CA PHE A 451 -21.04 5.11 -11.50
C PHE A 451 -22.41 4.54 -11.13
N SER A 452 -22.50 3.22 -11.07
CA SER A 452 -23.70 2.51 -10.62
C SER A 452 -23.31 1.51 -9.54
N PHE A 453 -23.97 1.62 -8.42
CA PHE A 453 -23.83 0.72 -7.28
C PHE A 453 -25.22 0.17 -6.93
N PRO A 454 -25.72 -0.80 -7.70
CA PRO A 454 -27.06 -1.31 -7.51
C PRO A 454 -27.18 -1.98 -6.15
N GLY A 455 -28.11 -1.49 -5.32
CA GLY A 455 -28.47 -2.14 -4.07
C GLY A 455 -29.10 -3.51 -4.36
N THR A 456 -28.73 -4.56 -3.62
CA THR A 456 -29.40 -5.84 -3.72
C THR A 456 -30.41 -6.03 -2.61
N SER A 457 -31.58 -6.47 -3.02
CA SER A 457 -32.67 -6.77 -2.13
C SER A 457 -32.52 -8.07 -1.32
N ASN A 458 -31.56 -8.95 -1.61
CA ASN A 458 -31.61 -10.33 -1.10
C ASN A 458 -30.30 -10.98 -0.63
N SER A 459 -29.15 -10.34 -0.71
CA SER A 459 -27.90 -10.95 -0.25
C SER A 459 -26.94 -9.95 0.37
N GLY A 460 -27.46 -9.05 1.13
CA GLY A 460 -26.81 -8.26 2.15
C GLY A 460 -25.33 -8.08 2.05
N TYR A 461 -24.74 -7.40 1.23
CA TYR A 461 -23.31 -6.99 1.21
C TYR A 461 -22.96 -6.45 -0.18
N GLN A 462 -23.66 -5.41 -0.62
CA GLN A 462 -23.19 -4.65 -1.76
C GLN A 462 -22.67 -3.32 -1.28
N VAL A 463 -21.49 -3.05 -1.73
CA VAL A 463 -20.86 -1.77 -1.84
C VAL A 463 -21.50 -0.72 -0.95
N VAL A 464 -21.09 -0.72 0.33
CA VAL A 464 -21.45 0.39 1.21
C VAL A 464 -22.94 0.72 1.08
N ASP A 465 -23.83 -0.27 1.21
CA ASP A 465 -25.28 -0.09 1.06
C ASP A 465 -25.97 0.06 2.42
N PHE A 466 -26.76 1.15 2.58
CA PHE A 466 -27.55 1.47 3.76
C PHE A 466 -28.91 0.80 3.82
N SER A 467 -29.36 0.22 2.72
CA SER A 467 -30.76 -0.14 2.59
C SER A 467 -31.13 -1.47 3.25
N ILE A 468 -30.40 -1.90 4.30
CA ILE A 468 -30.80 -3.04 5.11
C ILE A 468 -31.76 -2.55 6.20
N PRO A 469 -33.10 -2.64 6.01
CA PRO A 469 -34.07 -2.06 6.94
C PRO A 469 -34.06 -2.65 8.34
N SER A 470 -33.50 -3.88 8.49
CA SER A 470 -33.41 -4.56 9.79
C SER A 470 -32.22 -4.11 10.64
N GLN A 471 -31.38 -3.24 10.12
CA GLN A 471 -30.21 -2.70 10.80
C GLN A 471 -30.17 -1.18 10.66
N ALA A 472 -31.22 -0.53 11.13
CA ALA A 472 -31.35 0.95 11.13
C ALA A 472 -30.18 1.69 11.80
N TYR A 473 -29.26 0.94 12.39
CA TYR A 473 -28.09 1.42 13.14
C TYR A 473 -26.76 1.26 12.41
N ASN A 474 -26.74 0.66 11.23
CA ASN A 474 -25.50 0.41 10.49
C ASN A 474 -25.32 1.44 9.39
N THR A 475 -24.53 2.44 9.65
CA THR A 475 -23.90 3.21 8.59
C THR A 475 -22.71 2.43 8.07
N ILE A 476 -22.63 2.24 6.76
CA ILE A 476 -21.60 1.44 6.13
C ILE A 476 -20.51 2.32 5.48
N GLY A 477 -20.52 3.62 5.72
CA GLY A 477 -19.44 4.51 5.36
C GLY A 477 -18.14 4.10 6.03
N LEU A 478 -17.01 4.36 5.42
CA LEU A 478 -15.70 3.97 5.96
C LEU A 478 -15.50 4.45 7.39
N HIS A 479 -15.91 5.67 7.67
CA HIS A 479 -15.79 6.27 9.00
C HIS A 479 -16.56 5.50 10.09
N SER A 480 -17.69 4.88 9.74
CA SER A 480 -18.48 4.10 10.70
C SER A 480 -17.77 2.85 11.21
N ARG A 481 -16.72 2.39 10.54
CA ARG A 481 -15.92 1.24 10.99
C ARG A 481 -15.24 1.47 12.34
N GLY A 482 -14.97 2.71 12.70
CA GLY A 482 -14.36 3.06 13.98
C GLY A 482 -15.15 4.02 14.84
N SER A 483 -16.19 4.69 14.29
CA SER A 483 -16.99 5.69 15.01
C SER A 483 -18.34 5.19 15.53
N GLY A 484 -18.68 3.91 15.27
CA GLY A 484 -19.94 3.30 15.72
C GLY A 484 -21.01 3.27 14.64
N TRP A 485 -22.04 2.49 14.89
CA TRP A 485 -22.94 1.98 13.88
C TRP A 485 -23.88 3.02 13.30
N SER A 486 -24.45 3.89 13.95
CA SER A 486 -25.56 4.69 13.41
C SER A 486 -25.25 6.17 13.25
N GLN A 487 -24.06 6.61 13.62
CA GLN A 487 -23.92 7.99 14.01
C GLN A 487 -22.81 8.78 13.33
N ALA A 488 -22.07 8.13 12.42
CA ALA A 488 -21.17 8.87 11.54
C ALA A 488 -21.89 10.07 10.89
N ASN A 489 -23.18 9.90 10.54
CA ASN A 489 -23.99 10.93 9.90
C ASN A 489 -24.35 12.12 10.78
N ILE A 490 -24.35 11.98 12.10
CA ILE A 490 -24.67 13.08 13.01
C ILE A 490 -23.43 13.91 13.33
N TYR A 491 -22.30 13.24 13.54
CA TYR A 491 -21.06 13.87 14.00
C TYR A 491 -20.01 14.06 12.91
N TYR A 492 -20.12 13.29 11.83
CA TYR A 492 -19.26 13.36 10.66
C TYR A 492 -20.06 13.96 9.51
N GLN A 493 -20.10 15.28 9.45
CA GLN A 493 -20.97 16.01 8.54
C GLN A 493 -20.21 16.69 7.41
N MET A 494 -20.90 16.88 6.28
CA MET A 494 -20.39 17.73 5.21
C MET A 494 -20.12 19.13 5.79
N PRO A 495 -18.98 19.76 5.47
CA PRO A 495 -18.63 21.08 6.00
C PRO A 495 -19.68 22.12 5.70
N ASP A 496 -20.04 22.93 6.71
CA ASP A 496 -20.98 24.04 6.53
C ASP A 496 -20.35 25.13 5.65
N ASP A 497 -20.99 25.42 4.55
CA ASP A 497 -20.62 26.43 3.57
C ASP A 497 -21.70 27.53 3.39
N SER A 498 -22.68 27.56 4.28
CA SER A 498 -23.83 28.45 4.19
C SER A 498 -23.47 29.94 4.11
N THR A 499 -22.32 30.32 4.67
CA THR A 499 -21.80 31.70 4.65
C THR A 499 -20.99 32.05 3.40
N LEU A 500 -20.67 31.06 2.54
CA LEU A 500 -19.84 31.26 1.37
C LEU A 500 -20.67 31.58 0.12
N ASN A 501 -20.10 32.39 -0.76
CA ASN A 501 -20.67 32.60 -2.08
C ASN A 501 -20.50 31.35 -2.97
N ALA A 502 -21.26 31.24 -4.06
CA ALA A 502 -21.27 30.06 -4.92
C ALA A 502 -19.91 29.75 -5.57
N ALA A 503 -19.08 30.76 -5.83
CA ALA A 503 -17.78 30.58 -6.46
C ALA A 503 -16.76 29.92 -5.51
N ASP A 504 -16.83 30.26 -4.22
CA ASP A 504 -15.89 29.78 -3.22
C ASP A 504 -16.31 28.43 -2.60
N ARG A 505 -17.61 28.08 -2.67
CA ARG A 505 -18.14 26.85 -2.06
C ARG A 505 -17.44 25.59 -2.50
N LEU A 506 -17.28 25.39 -3.81
CA LEU A 506 -16.69 24.15 -4.34
C LEU A 506 -15.25 23.96 -3.88
N ALA A 507 -14.44 25.01 -3.95
CA ALA A 507 -13.05 24.97 -3.50
C ALA A 507 -12.96 24.69 -2.00
N TYR A 508 -13.80 25.32 -1.19
CA TYR A 508 -13.89 25.09 0.25
C TYR A 508 -14.29 23.64 0.57
N GLN A 509 -15.33 23.12 -0.08
CA GLN A 509 -15.78 21.74 0.11
C GLN A 509 -14.70 20.74 -0.26
N ILE A 510 -14.01 20.92 -1.39
CA ILE A 510 -12.88 20.09 -1.81
C ILE A 510 -11.78 20.08 -0.75
N ASP A 511 -11.41 21.26 -0.23
CA ASP A 511 -10.37 21.38 0.79
C ASP A 511 -10.73 20.65 2.09
N LYS A 512 -11.97 20.85 2.56
CA LYS A 512 -12.44 20.23 3.80
C LYS A 512 -12.61 18.71 3.67
N VAL A 513 -13.20 18.26 2.57
CA VAL A 513 -13.36 16.82 2.32
C VAL A 513 -11.99 16.16 2.09
N GLU A 514 -11.02 16.85 1.48
CA GLU A 514 -9.64 16.31 1.36
C GLU A 514 -9.02 16.08 2.75
N LYS A 515 -9.23 17.02 3.71
CA LYS A 515 -8.78 16.81 5.09
C LYS A 515 -9.45 15.56 5.70
N MET A 516 -10.76 15.41 5.52
CA MET A 516 -11.49 14.22 6.01
C MET A 516 -10.92 12.93 5.41
N ILE A 517 -10.60 12.90 4.11
CA ILE A 517 -10.00 11.74 3.44
C ILE A 517 -8.61 11.43 4.02
N VAL A 518 -7.80 12.44 4.27
CA VAL A 518 -6.44 12.29 4.84
C VAL A 518 -6.49 11.76 6.28
N ASP A 519 -7.42 12.26 7.08
CA ASP A 519 -7.64 11.80 8.45
C ASP A 519 -8.22 10.37 8.47
N GLU A 520 -9.18 10.09 7.59
CA GLU A 520 -9.74 8.73 7.43
C GLU A 520 -8.67 7.74 6.98
N GLY A 521 -7.77 8.14 6.08
CA GLY A 521 -6.61 7.35 5.69
C GLY A 521 -5.68 7.05 6.87
N ALA A 522 -5.48 8.00 7.78
CA ALA A 522 -4.71 7.79 9.00
C ALA A 522 -5.36 6.75 9.93
N LEU A 523 -6.68 6.87 10.14
CA LEU A 523 -7.44 5.96 11.02
C LEU A 523 -7.53 4.54 10.44
N GLU A 524 -7.76 4.44 9.13
CA GLU A 524 -7.98 3.16 8.45
C GLU A 524 -6.66 2.42 8.14
N PHE A 525 -5.62 3.14 7.68
CA PHE A 525 -4.38 2.54 7.17
C PHE A 525 -3.14 2.75 8.05
N ALA A 526 -3.31 3.21 9.29
CA ALA A 526 -2.16 3.28 10.21
C ALA A 526 -1.38 1.96 10.21
N PHE A 527 -0.07 2.04 10.14
CA PHE A 527 0.89 0.94 10.10
C PHE A 527 0.90 0.12 8.78
N GLU A 528 0.24 0.59 7.71
CA GLU A 528 0.20 -0.10 6.41
C GLU A 528 1.07 0.59 5.33
N GLY A 529 1.89 1.56 5.72
CA GLY A 529 2.89 2.18 4.83
C GLY A 529 2.35 3.26 3.88
N THR A 530 1.11 3.71 4.04
CA THR A 530 0.51 4.68 3.11
C THR A 530 0.68 6.12 3.54
N ARG A 531 0.82 6.39 4.83
CA ARG A 531 0.67 7.73 5.40
C ARG A 531 1.56 8.79 4.80
N TYR A 532 2.86 8.54 4.71
CA TYR A 532 3.80 9.52 4.14
C TYR A 532 3.43 9.88 2.69
N TYR A 533 3.03 8.90 1.90
CA TYR A 533 2.69 9.10 0.50
C TYR A 533 1.36 9.82 0.31
N ASP A 534 0.41 9.65 1.22
CA ASP A 534 -0.84 10.41 1.22
C ASP A 534 -0.56 11.90 1.51
N LEU A 535 0.28 12.18 2.52
CA LEU A 535 0.72 13.55 2.82
C LEU A 535 1.53 14.16 1.67
N LEU A 536 2.47 13.40 1.09
CA LEU A 536 3.28 13.80 -0.05
C LEU A 536 2.41 14.17 -1.25
N ARG A 537 1.43 13.32 -1.59
CA ARG A 537 0.54 13.53 -2.73
C ARG A 537 -0.31 14.78 -2.58
N VAL A 538 -0.84 15.04 -1.39
CA VAL A 538 -1.59 16.27 -1.10
C VAL A 538 -0.69 17.49 -1.18
N ALA A 539 0.49 17.46 -0.56
CA ALA A 539 1.44 18.57 -0.55
C ALA A 539 1.91 18.93 -1.97
N LEU A 540 2.23 17.93 -2.80
CA LEU A 540 2.60 18.13 -4.21
C LEU A 540 1.45 18.76 -5.00
N ARG A 541 0.22 18.24 -4.84
CA ARG A 541 -0.95 18.76 -5.53
C ARG A 541 -1.26 20.22 -5.15
N ARG A 542 -1.17 20.55 -3.87
CA ARG A 542 -1.43 21.90 -3.35
C ARG A 542 -0.29 22.87 -3.68
N ASN A 543 0.87 22.35 -4.08
CA ASN A 543 2.12 23.10 -4.11
C ASN A 543 2.37 23.82 -2.77
N ASP A 544 2.07 23.12 -1.68
CA ASP A 544 2.15 23.63 -0.31
C ASP A 544 3.06 22.74 0.54
N PRO A 545 4.35 23.13 0.67
CA PRO A 545 5.30 22.39 1.50
C PRO A 545 4.90 22.34 2.97
N SER A 546 4.18 23.34 3.46
CA SER A 546 3.78 23.41 4.87
C SER A 546 2.83 22.28 5.25
N PHE A 547 2.04 21.78 4.31
CA PHE A 547 1.10 20.68 4.57
C PHE A 547 1.85 19.44 5.06
N LEU A 548 2.82 18.93 4.32
CA LEU A 548 3.61 17.76 4.74
C LEU A 548 4.47 18.08 5.96
N ALA A 549 5.19 19.22 5.92
CA ALA A 549 6.12 19.60 6.98
C ALA A 549 5.43 19.71 8.35
N ASN A 550 4.25 20.34 8.41
CA ASN A 550 3.51 20.50 9.67
C ASN A 550 3.03 19.17 10.24
N HIS A 551 2.55 18.23 9.41
CA HIS A 551 2.20 16.90 9.89
C HIS A 551 3.39 16.20 10.54
N ILE A 552 4.54 16.19 9.86
CA ILE A 552 5.75 15.55 10.39
C ILE A 552 6.26 16.23 11.67
N TYR A 553 6.26 17.56 11.73
CA TYR A 553 6.66 18.30 12.91
C TYR A 553 5.72 18.11 14.11
N ASN A 554 4.45 17.80 13.85
CA ASN A 554 3.45 17.50 14.89
C ASN A 554 3.45 16.03 15.34
N ARG A 555 4.30 15.17 14.82
CA ARG A 555 4.37 13.73 15.16
C ARG A 555 4.28 13.46 16.67
N ARG A 556 4.95 14.28 17.51
CA ARG A 556 4.95 14.15 18.96
C ARG A 556 3.96 15.07 19.69
N GLY A 557 3.03 15.66 18.97
CA GLY A 557 2.04 16.62 19.50
C GLY A 557 2.46 18.07 19.30
N ALA A 558 1.48 18.94 19.39
CA ALA A 558 1.65 20.38 19.12
C ALA A 558 2.61 21.10 20.08
N ASP A 559 2.75 20.62 21.30
CA ASP A 559 3.65 21.13 22.32
C ASP A 559 5.14 20.78 22.08
N ARG A 560 5.41 19.76 21.25
CA ARG A 560 6.76 19.25 20.96
C ARG A 560 7.25 19.56 19.53
N VAL A 561 6.62 20.45 18.81
CA VAL A 561 6.99 20.86 17.44
C VAL A 561 8.42 21.37 17.35
N SER A 562 8.86 22.17 18.31
CA SER A 562 10.23 22.70 18.32
C SER A 562 11.29 21.61 18.51
N GLU A 563 11.01 20.60 19.30
CA GLU A 563 11.85 19.43 19.48
C GLU A 563 11.96 18.66 18.16
N MET A 564 10.82 18.34 17.54
CA MET A 564 10.80 17.63 16.25
C MET A 564 11.57 18.39 15.16
N LYS A 565 11.39 19.71 15.06
CA LYS A 565 12.17 20.54 14.11
C LYS A 565 13.68 20.47 14.36
N SER A 566 14.12 20.30 15.59
CA SER A 566 15.56 20.17 15.90
C SER A 566 16.11 18.77 15.59
N GLU A 567 15.28 17.74 15.70
CA GLU A 567 15.67 16.36 15.40
C GLU A 567 15.70 16.06 13.90
N ILE A 568 14.76 16.62 13.13
CA ILE A 568 14.71 16.46 11.68
C ILE A 568 15.86 17.23 11.06
N LYS A 569 16.73 16.52 10.32
CA LYS A 569 18.01 17.05 9.83
C LYS A 569 17.89 17.84 8.52
N LYS A 570 16.75 17.76 7.85
CA LYS A 570 16.49 18.47 6.61
C LYS A 570 15.31 19.42 6.75
N ASP A 571 15.38 20.58 6.12
CA ASP A 571 14.25 21.49 6.05
C ASP A 571 13.16 20.92 5.14
N LEU A 572 12.04 20.53 5.72
CA LEU A 572 10.90 19.96 4.99
C LEU A 572 10.07 21.01 4.23
N MET A 573 10.34 22.30 4.42
CA MET A 573 9.79 23.35 3.54
C MET A 573 10.43 23.33 2.14
N ASN A 574 11.59 22.67 2.00
CA ASN A 574 12.21 22.41 0.71
C ASN A 574 11.77 21.04 0.17
N THR A 575 10.98 21.04 -0.89
CA THR A 575 10.39 19.82 -1.50
C THR A 575 11.43 18.79 -1.96
N LYS A 576 12.65 19.21 -2.27
CA LYS A 576 13.75 18.29 -2.62
C LYS A 576 14.13 17.37 -1.46
N ASN A 577 13.89 17.78 -0.22
CA ASN A 577 14.20 17.01 0.98
C ASN A 577 13.15 15.94 1.31
N TRP A 578 12.07 15.86 0.55
CA TRP A 578 11.03 14.85 0.73
C TRP A 578 11.43 13.49 0.16
N PHE A 579 12.38 13.48 -0.75
CA PHE A 579 12.82 12.28 -1.45
C PHE A 579 14.14 11.74 -0.89
N LEU A 580 14.32 10.44 -1.04
CA LEU A 580 15.58 9.77 -0.73
C LEU A 580 16.66 10.24 -1.72
N ASN A 581 17.91 10.26 -1.26
CA ASN A 581 19.02 10.55 -2.14
C ASN A 581 19.21 9.41 -3.14
N TRP A 582 19.30 9.76 -4.41
CA TRP A 582 19.68 8.83 -5.44
C TRP A 582 21.18 8.57 -5.39
N ASN A 583 21.60 7.33 -5.13
CA ASN A 583 23.02 6.96 -5.08
C ASN A 583 23.63 6.61 -6.45
N GLY A 584 22.88 6.81 -7.53
CA GLY A 584 23.34 6.69 -8.92
C GLY A 584 23.47 5.27 -9.47
N LYS A 585 23.22 4.23 -8.67
CA LYS A 585 23.40 2.84 -9.12
C LYS A 585 22.08 2.19 -9.49
N ILE A 586 22.00 1.70 -10.74
CA ILE A 586 20.89 0.88 -11.25
C ILE A 586 21.21 -0.61 -11.07
N GLY A 587 22.47 -0.99 -11.23
CA GLY A 587 22.96 -2.35 -11.21
C GLY A 587 23.87 -2.72 -10.01
N TYR A 588 24.51 -3.89 -10.13
CA TYR A 588 25.38 -4.51 -9.11
C TYR A 588 26.67 -3.76 -8.86
#